data_2f26468831db025ec9af1f9ee0fbaf77
#
_entry.id   2f26468831db025ec9af1f9ee0fbaf77
#
_cell.length_a   1.000
_cell.length_b   1.000
_cell.length_c   1.000
_cell.angle_alpha   90.00
_cell.angle_beta   90.00
_cell.angle_gamma   90.00
#
_symmetry.space_group_name_H-M   'P 1'
#
loop_
_entity.id
_entity.type
_entity.pdbx_description
1 polymer ?
#
loop_
_entity_poly.entity_id
_entity_poly.type
_entity_poly.pdbx_seq_one_letter_code
_entity_poly.pdbx_strand_id
1 'polypeptide(L)'
;MALEGALKLKEISYIHAEGYPAAEMKHGPIALIDENMPVFAIATKDNYYDKIVSNIKEVQSRKGHVIALVNEKDTQVTKLAEHVIEIPETLEFLSALLNVIPLQLISYHIAVMRGCNVDMPRNLAKSVTVE
;
A
#
# COMPACT_ATOMS: atom_id res chain seq x y z
N MET A 1 7.47 4.22 2.37
CA MET A 1 6.78 3.69 1.19
C MET A 1 5.25 3.74 1.32
N ALA A 2 4.63 3.23 2.39
CA ALA A 2 3.16 3.30 2.53
C ALA A 2 2.59 4.72 2.40
N LEU A 3 3.23 5.71 3.01
CA LEU A 3 2.84 7.12 2.88
C LEU A 3 2.89 7.61 1.43
N GLU A 4 3.91 7.24 0.67
CA GLU A 4 4.03 7.59 -0.76
C GLU A 4 2.93 6.93 -1.60
N GLY A 5 2.66 5.65 -1.38
CA GLY A 5 1.55 4.96 -2.06
C GLY A 5 0.20 5.59 -1.76
N ALA A 6 -0.07 5.91 -0.49
CA ALA A 6 -1.29 6.59 -0.07
C ALA A 6 -1.41 8.00 -0.68
N LEU A 7 -0.29 8.73 -0.78
CA LEU A 7 -0.24 10.04 -1.42
C LEU A 7 -0.60 9.93 -2.90
N LYS A 8 0.08 9.05 -3.65
CA LYS A 8 -0.19 8.85 -5.09
C LYS A 8 -1.64 8.44 -5.35
N LEU A 9 -2.19 7.54 -4.54
CA LEU A 9 -3.57 7.13 -4.69
C LEU A 9 -4.54 8.31 -4.48
N LYS A 10 -4.32 9.15 -3.48
CA LYS A 10 -5.12 10.36 -3.25
C LYS A 10 -5.01 11.36 -4.40
N GLU A 11 -3.78 11.64 -4.84
CA GLU A 11 -3.50 12.68 -5.83
C GLU A 11 -4.16 12.43 -7.18
N ILE A 12 -4.06 11.20 -7.70
CA ILE A 12 -4.45 10.91 -9.09
C ILE A 12 -5.77 10.14 -9.21
N SER A 13 -6.20 9.41 -8.17
CA SER A 13 -7.44 8.65 -8.20
C SER A 13 -8.55 9.23 -7.33
N TYR A 14 -8.23 10.19 -6.46
CA TYR A 14 -9.16 10.83 -5.52
C TYR A 14 -9.79 9.85 -4.52
N ILE A 15 -9.11 8.74 -4.25
CA ILE A 15 -9.48 7.79 -3.21
C ILE A 15 -8.76 8.18 -1.93
N HIS A 16 -9.52 8.29 -0.83
CA HIS A 16 -8.90 8.48 0.48
C HIS A 16 -8.06 7.25 0.83
N ALA A 17 -6.81 7.47 1.19
CA ALA A 17 -5.88 6.44 1.60
C ALA A 17 -4.93 6.97 2.67
N GLU A 18 -4.62 6.14 3.64
CA GLU A 18 -3.67 6.44 4.71
C GLU A 18 -2.55 5.42 4.73
N GLY A 19 -1.34 5.90 4.96
CA GLY A 19 -0.18 5.05 5.15
C GLY A 19 0.36 5.19 6.56
N TYR A 20 0.62 4.09 7.23
CA TYR A 20 1.19 4.08 8.59
C TYR A 20 2.01 2.81 8.83
N PRO A 21 2.89 2.82 9.84
CA PRO A 21 3.56 1.61 10.27
C PRO A 21 2.54 0.56 10.73
N ALA A 22 2.71 -0.70 10.31
CA ALA A 22 1.75 -1.75 10.60
C ALA A 22 1.47 -1.94 12.10
N ALA A 23 2.47 -1.70 12.96
CA ALA A 23 2.30 -1.76 14.41
C ALA A 23 1.35 -0.69 14.96
N GLU A 24 1.29 0.49 14.31
CA GLU A 24 0.43 1.60 14.72
C GLU A 24 -1.05 1.34 14.40
N MET A 25 -1.35 0.36 13.55
CA MET A 25 -2.72 -0.03 13.23
C MET A 25 -3.56 -0.30 14.49
N LYS A 26 -2.95 -0.86 15.53
CA LYS A 26 -3.62 -1.22 16.80
C LYS A 26 -4.03 0.01 17.63
N HIS A 27 -3.48 1.16 17.38
CA HIS A 27 -3.72 2.38 18.13
C HIS A 27 -4.90 3.22 17.61
N GLY A 28 -5.77 2.61 16.82
CA GLY A 28 -7.00 3.27 16.32
C GLY A 28 -7.44 2.76 14.95
N PRO A 29 -6.58 2.83 13.91
CA PRO A 29 -6.98 2.47 12.54
C PRO A 29 -7.58 1.07 12.37
N ILE A 30 -7.22 0.12 13.24
CA ILE A 30 -7.77 -1.24 13.23
C ILE A 30 -9.29 -1.27 13.41
N ALA A 31 -9.88 -0.24 14.03
CA ALA A 31 -11.31 -0.12 14.21
C ALA A 31 -12.06 0.11 12.89
N LEU A 32 -11.36 0.55 11.83
CA LEU A 32 -11.92 0.79 10.51
C LEU A 32 -11.85 -0.45 9.61
N ILE A 33 -11.18 -1.52 10.06
CA ILE A 33 -11.01 -2.73 9.24
C ILE A 33 -12.30 -3.55 9.27
N ASP A 34 -12.88 -3.72 8.11
CA ASP A 34 -14.03 -4.58 7.83
C ASP A 34 -13.90 -5.23 6.44
N GLU A 35 -14.95 -5.89 5.99
CA GLU A 35 -15.03 -6.55 4.68
C GLU A 35 -15.06 -5.60 3.47
N ASN A 36 -15.15 -4.29 3.67
CA ASN A 36 -15.16 -3.29 2.61
C ASN A 36 -13.87 -2.47 2.59
N MET A 37 -12.99 -2.66 3.58
CA MET A 37 -11.74 -1.92 3.70
C MET A 37 -10.55 -2.73 3.17
N PRO A 38 -10.05 -2.45 1.97
CA PRO A 38 -8.84 -3.09 1.47
C PRO A 38 -7.60 -2.56 2.21
N VAL A 39 -6.73 -3.47 2.60
CA VAL A 39 -5.46 -3.16 3.24
C VAL A 39 -4.31 -3.56 2.33
N PHE A 40 -3.49 -2.59 1.93
CA PHE A 40 -2.28 -2.84 1.18
C PHE A 40 -1.09 -2.99 2.13
N ALA A 41 -0.56 -4.20 2.27
CA ALA A 41 0.56 -4.52 3.14
C ALA A 41 1.88 -4.57 2.36
N ILE A 42 2.87 -3.77 2.76
CA ILE A 42 4.24 -3.88 2.25
C ILE A 42 4.97 -4.84 3.18
N ALA A 43 5.14 -6.07 2.72
CA ALA A 43 5.69 -7.19 3.50
C ALA A 43 6.96 -7.75 2.85
N THR A 44 7.86 -6.86 2.43
CA THR A 44 9.18 -7.24 1.93
C THR A 44 10.07 -7.69 3.09
N LYS A 45 11.00 -8.60 2.80
CA LYS A 45 11.90 -9.18 3.81
C LYS A 45 12.81 -8.10 4.42
N ASP A 46 12.63 -7.87 5.70
CA ASP A 46 13.45 -7.02 6.55
C ASP A 46 13.41 -7.55 8.00
N ASN A 47 14.01 -6.82 8.92
CA ASN A 47 14.00 -7.16 10.34
C ASN A 47 12.61 -7.13 11.02
N TYR A 48 11.59 -6.62 10.34
CA TYR A 48 10.23 -6.48 10.85
C TYR A 48 9.22 -7.41 10.17
N TYR A 49 9.67 -8.24 9.23
CA TYR A 49 8.83 -9.13 8.43
C TYR A 49 7.86 -9.97 9.28
N ASP A 50 8.35 -10.65 10.31
CA ASP A 50 7.50 -11.49 11.17
C ASP A 50 6.42 -10.68 11.91
N LYS A 51 6.72 -9.42 12.25
CA LYS A 51 5.74 -8.50 12.85
C LYS A 51 4.67 -8.11 11.85
N ILE A 52 5.05 -7.88 10.58
CA ILE A 52 4.11 -7.59 9.52
C ILE A 52 3.19 -8.80 9.26
N VAL A 53 3.74 -10.00 9.20
CA VAL A 53 2.95 -11.25 9.09
C VAL A 53 1.91 -11.34 10.22
N SER A 54 2.30 -11.03 11.44
CA SER A 54 1.37 -11.02 12.58
C SER A 54 0.27 -9.97 12.41
N ASN A 55 0.59 -8.76 11.96
CA ASN A 55 -0.39 -7.71 11.72
C ASN A 55 -1.35 -8.05 10.57
N ILE A 56 -0.88 -8.72 9.51
CA ILE A 56 -1.73 -9.21 8.42
C ILE A 56 -2.79 -10.19 8.96
N LYS A 57 -2.39 -11.12 9.83
CA LYS A 57 -3.34 -12.06 10.47
C LYS A 57 -4.41 -11.33 11.30
N GLU A 58 -4.07 -10.21 11.92
CA GLU A 58 -5.02 -9.40 12.67
C GLU A 58 -6.02 -8.68 11.76
N VAL A 59 -5.59 -8.20 10.58
CA VAL A 59 -6.48 -7.66 9.55
C VAL A 59 -7.46 -8.74 9.09
N GLN A 60 -6.96 -9.93 8.77
CA GLN A 60 -7.79 -11.05 8.33
C GLN A 60 -8.83 -11.49 9.40
N SER A 61 -8.43 -11.48 10.67
CA SER A 61 -9.35 -11.83 11.77
C SER A 61 -10.57 -10.90 11.86
N ARG A 62 -10.50 -9.73 11.22
CA ARG A 62 -11.56 -8.73 11.10
C ARG A 62 -12.19 -8.70 9.71
N LYS A 63 -11.95 -9.72 8.90
CA LYS A 63 -12.44 -9.86 7.52
C LYS A 63 -11.91 -8.79 6.56
N GLY A 64 -10.84 -8.08 6.90
CA GLY A 64 -10.21 -7.12 5.99
C GLY A 64 -9.53 -7.83 4.82
N HIS A 65 -9.68 -7.28 3.62
CA HIS A 65 -9.09 -7.78 2.39
C HIS A 65 -7.63 -7.34 2.28
N VAL A 66 -6.72 -8.30 2.20
CA VAL A 66 -5.27 -8.02 2.16
C VAL A 66 -4.73 -8.16 0.75
N ILE A 67 -4.15 -7.09 0.26
CA ILE A 67 -3.29 -7.06 -0.94
C ILE A 67 -1.86 -6.89 -0.43
N ALA A 68 -0.96 -7.79 -0.78
CA ALA A 68 0.41 -7.77 -0.25
C ALA A 68 1.46 -7.57 -1.33
N LEU A 69 2.43 -6.71 -1.03
CA LEU A 69 3.68 -6.58 -1.77
C LEU A 69 4.75 -7.39 -1.03
N VAL A 70 5.31 -8.38 -1.69
CA VAL A 70 6.29 -9.31 -1.11
C VAL A 70 7.51 -9.46 -2.00
N ASN A 71 8.58 -10.04 -1.49
CA ASN A 71 9.67 -10.50 -2.34
C ASN A 71 9.31 -11.83 -3.02
N GLU A 72 9.91 -12.07 -4.16
CA GLU A 72 9.82 -13.36 -4.86
C GLU A 72 10.08 -14.54 -3.91
N LYS A 73 9.34 -15.63 -4.12
CA LYS A 73 9.42 -16.86 -3.32
C LYS A 73 8.97 -16.69 -1.86
N ASP A 74 8.23 -15.63 -1.54
CA ASP A 74 7.56 -15.58 -0.25
C ASP A 74 6.56 -16.71 -0.11
N THR A 75 6.54 -17.36 1.06
CA THR A 75 5.67 -18.51 1.33
C THR A 75 4.72 -18.31 2.49
N GLN A 76 4.90 -17.25 3.26
CA GLN A 76 4.07 -16.96 4.43
C GLN A 76 2.95 -15.99 4.11
N VAL A 77 3.29 -14.79 3.63
CA VAL A 77 2.32 -13.75 3.30
C VAL A 77 1.50 -14.14 2.07
N THR A 78 2.11 -14.83 1.10
CA THR A 78 1.42 -15.37 -0.08
C THR A 78 0.25 -16.30 0.27
N LYS A 79 0.29 -16.99 1.40
CA LYS A 79 -0.82 -17.84 1.88
C LYS A 79 -1.88 -17.07 2.65
N LEU A 80 -1.58 -15.87 3.08
CA LEU A 80 -2.46 -15.03 3.88
C LEU A 80 -3.20 -13.99 3.03
N ALA A 81 -2.54 -13.40 2.05
CA ALA A 81 -3.12 -12.34 1.23
C ALA A 81 -4.05 -12.88 0.15
N GLU A 82 -5.09 -12.15 -0.19
CA GLU A 82 -5.97 -12.46 -1.32
C GLU A 82 -5.30 -12.17 -2.66
N HIS A 83 -4.52 -11.09 -2.71
CA HIS A 83 -3.75 -10.70 -3.88
C HIS A 83 -2.32 -10.45 -3.48
N VAL A 84 -1.39 -10.90 -4.32
CA VAL A 84 0.04 -10.76 -4.07
C VAL A 84 0.71 -10.14 -5.27
N ILE A 85 1.58 -9.17 -5.00
CA ILE A 85 2.48 -8.57 -5.97
C ILE A 85 3.89 -8.92 -5.55
N GLU A 86 4.60 -9.59 -6.40
CA GLU A 86 5.98 -10.01 -6.14
C GLU A 86 6.97 -9.03 -6.75
N ILE A 87 8.02 -8.71 -6.00
CA ILE A 87 9.16 -7.94 -6.48
C ILE A 87 10.46 -8.72 -6.26
N PRO A 88 11.49 -8.47 -7.08
CA PRO A 88 12.79 -9.10 -6.87
C PRO A 88 13.37 -8.82 -5.49
N GLU A 89 14.10 -9.78 -4.95
CA GLU A 89 14.90 -9.55 -3.74
C GLU A 89 16.06 -8.61 -4.04
N THR A 90 16.33 -7.68 -3.14
CA THR A 90 17.42 -6.70 -3.27
C THR A 90 18.03 -6.39 -1.91
N LEU A 91 19.08 -5.58 -1.90
CA LEU A 91 19.65 -5.07 -0.67
C LEU A 91 18.64 -4.19 0.07
N GLU A 92 18.56 -4.30 1.39
CA GLU A 92 17.55 -3.64 2.23
C GLU A 92 17.43 -2.14 1.92
N PHE A 93 18.56 -1.42 1.80
CA PHE A 93 18.57 0.02 1.53
C PHE A 93 18.06 0.39 0.11
N LEU A 94 18.01 -0.56 -0.83
CA LEU A 94 17.45 -0.36 -2.17
C LEU A 94 15.98 -0.80 -2.26
N SER A 95 15.45 -1.50 -1.26
CA SER A 95 14.09 -2.03 -1.28
C SER A 95 13.03 -0.94 -1.51
N ALA A 96 13.27 0.25 -1.00
CA ALA A 96 12.38 1.38 -1.20
C ALA A 96 12.18 1.75 -2.69
N LEU A 97 13.23 1.63 -3.51
CA LEU A 97 13.17 1.91 -4.95
C LEU A 97 12.33 0.87 -5.70
N LEU A 98 12.38 -0.39 -5.28
CA LEU A 98 11.55 -1.44 -5.88
C LEU A 98 10.11 -1.37 -5.36
N ASN A 99 9.91 -1.10 -4.08
CA ASN A 99 8.59 -1.02 -3.46
C ASN A 99 7.73 0.12 -4.03
N VAL A 100 8.33 1.24 -4.42
CA VAL A 100 7.57 2.39 -4.92
C VAL A 100 6.94 2.14 -6.30
N ILE A 101 7.58 1.34 -7.14
CA ILE A 101 7.11 1.08 -8.52
C ILE A 101 5.71 0.46 -8.54
N PRO A 102 5.43 -0.67 -7.87
CA PRO A 102 4.08 -1.23 -7.81
C PRO A 102 3.05 -0.27 -7.20
N LEU A 103 3.43 0.51 -6.20
CA LEU A 103 2.52 1.49 -5.58
C LEU A 103 2.10 2.59 -6.57
N GLN A 104 3.04 3.07 -7.38
CA GLN A 104 2.76 4.04 -8.44
C GLN A 104 1.89 3.42 -9.54
N LEU A 105 2.20 2.19 -9.98
CA LEU A 105 1.44 1.48 -11.00
C LEU A 105 0.00 1.20 -10.55
N ILE A 106 -0.21 0.76 -9.31
CA ILE A 106 -1.54 0.55 -8.75
C ILE A 106 -2.34 1.86 -8.76
N SER A 107 -1.74 2.93 -8.27
CA SER A 107 -2.39 4.24 -8.23
C SER A 107 -2.76 4.71 -9.65
N TYR A 108 -1.86 4.53 -10.62
CA TYR A 108 -2.09 4.83 -12.03
C TYR A 108 -3.26 4.02 -12.61
N HIS A 109 -3.23 2.69 -12.46
CA HIS A 109 -4.27 1.84 -13.01
C HIS A 109 -5.64 2.10 -12.39
N ILE A 110 -5.70 2.33 -11.08
CA ILE A 110 -6.93 2.71 -10.38
C ILE A 110 -7.47 4.04 -10.93
N ALA A 111 -6.60 5.04 -11.12
CA ALA A 111 -6.99 6.33 -11.67
C ALA A 111 -7.55 6.19 -13.09
N VAL A 112 -6.89 5.41 -13.96
CA VAL A 112 -7.35 5.12 -15.32
C VAL A 112 -8.71 4.41 -15.31
N MET A 113 -8.89 3.38 -14.49
CA MET A 113 -10.17 2.67 -14.36
C MET A 113 -11.31 3.57 -13.86
N ARG A 114 -10.99 4.59 -13.08
CA ARG A 114 -11.95 5.60 -12.60
C ARG A 114 -12.19 6.73 -13.60
N GLY A 115 -11.51 6.73 -14.75
CA GLY A 115 -11.61 7.81 -15.75
C GLY A 115 -10.98 9.13 -15.30
N CYS A 116 -10.04 9.08 -14.35
CA CYS A 116 -9.34 10.28 -13.87
C CYS A 116 -8.23 10.67 -14.86
N ASN A 117 -7.98 11.99 -14.98
CA ASN A 117 -6.83 12.48 -15.74
C ASN A 117 -5.57 12.39 -14.88
N VAL A 118 -4.69 11.45 -15.19
CA VAL A 118 -3.45 11.20 -14.42
C VAL A 118 -2.36 12.24 -14.68
N ASP A 119 -2.39 12.89 -15.85
CA ASP A 119 -1.38 13.88 -16.23
C ASP A 119 -1.70 15.28 -15.68
N MET A 120 -2.97 15.57 -15.47
CA MET A 120 -3.46 16.85 -14.94
C MET A 120 -4.50 16.60 -13.84
N PRO A 121 -4.12 16.10 -12.68
CA PRO A 121 -5.04 15.93 -11.56
C PRO A 121 -5.63 17.27 -11.12
N ARG A 122 -6.92 17.26 -10.78
CA ARG A 122 -7.59 18.47 -10.27
C ARG A 122 -6.97 18.94 -8.95
N ASN A 123 -7.02 20.24 -8.70
CA ASN A 123 -6.57 20.87 -7.46
C ASN A 123 -5.06 20.73 -7.16
N LEU A 124 -4.27 20.24 -8.12
CA LEU A 124 -2.82 20.16 -8.00
C LEU A 124 -2.16 21.09 -9.01
N ALA A 125 -1.20 21.86 -8.57
CA ALA A 125 -0.38 22.72 -9.40
C ALA A 125 1.10 22.43 -9.16
N LYS A 126 1.92 22.56 -10.21
CA LYS A 126 3.39 22.41 -10.09
C LYS A 126 4.05 23.50 -9.25
N SER A 127 3.38 24.63 -9.11
CA SER A 127 3.81 25.73 -8.25
C SER A 127 2.57 26.33 -7.56
N VAL A 128 2.72 26.70 -6.30
CA VAL A 128 1.69 27.51 -5.59
C VAL A 128 1.87 28.94 -6.06
N THR A 129 0.91 29.44 -6.84
CA THR A 129 0.91 30.80 -7.41
C THR A 129 -0.13 31.70 -6.77
N VAL A 130 -0.83 31.21 -5.75
CA VAL A 130 -1.87 31.95 -5.01
C VAL A 130 -1.35 32.19 -3.61
N GLU A 131 -1.18 33.45 -3.24
CA GLU A 131 -0.95 33.93 -1.87
C GLU A 131 -2.28 34.13 -1.14
#